data_8d995c07ba5c97e3bf26b127aad88961
#
_entry.id   8d995c07ba5c97e3bf26b127aad88961
#
_cell.length_a   1.000
_cell.length_b   1.000
_cell.length_c   1.000
_cell.angle_alpha   90.00
_cell.angle_beta   90.00
_cell.angle_gamma   90.00
#
_symmetry.space_group_name_H-M   'P 1'
#
loop_
_entity.id
_entity.type
_entity.pdbx_description
1 polymer ?
#
loop_
_entity_poly.entity_id
_entity_poly.type
_entity_poly.pdbx_seq_one_letter_code
_entity_poly.pdbx_strand_id
1 'polypeptide(L)'
;MRSNPFVEAAAQPLESTLGKITIASDVIATIGGHTASEAYGVVGMASRGRVRKLLARERVTQGIEIGRTEDGVRIDLHVVVEYGLNLAEVASTVRNRVAYEVERLTGLTVAAVEVHIKDVRRSA
;
A
#
# COMPACT_ATOMS: atom_id res chain seq x y z
N MET A 1 7.93 14.57 -21.55
CA MET A 1 8.36 13.97 -20.28
C MET A 1 7.13 13.44 -19.55
N ARG A 2 7.17 12.18 -19.18
CA ARG A 2 6.05 11.59 -18.42
C ARG A 2 6.13 12.02 -16.96
N SER A 3 5.03 12.53 -16.43
CA SER A 3 4.97 12.82 -15.00
C SER A 3 4.94 11.52 -14.20
N ASN A 4 5.51 11.59 -13.00
CA ASN A 4 5.49 10.47 -12.07
C ASN A 4 4.08 10.34 -11.48
N PRO A 5 3.37 9.23 -11.69
CA PRO A 5 2.00 9.09 -11.19
C PRO A 5 1.90 9.20 -9.66
N PHE A 6 2.94 8.81 -8.94
CA PHE A 6 2.93 8.91 -7.48
C PHE A 6 2.98 10.36 -7.01
N VAL A 7 3.75 11.19 -7.71
CA VAL A 7 3.81 12.63 -7.38
C VAL A 7 2.48 13.29 -7.67
N GLU A 8 1.87 12.99 -8.80
CA GLU A 8 0.57 13.55 -9.17
C GLU A 8 -0.52 13.12 -8.19
N ALA A 9 -0.56 11.85 -7.82
CA ALA A 9 -1.56 11.33 -6.90
C ALA A 9 -1.41 11.94 -5.51
N ALA A 10 -0.17 12.23 -5.06
CA ALA A 10 0.06 12.89 -3.78
C ALA A 10 -0.45 14.32 -3.77
N ALA A 11 -0.40 15.02 -4.92
CA ALA A 11 -0.81 16.40 -5.04
C ALA A 11 -2.32 16.57 -5.26
N GLN A 12 -3.00 15.55 -5.76
CA GLN A 12 -4.40 15.63 -6.18
C GLN A 12 -5.26 14.59 -5.51
N PRO A 13 -6.38 14.98 -4.90
CA PRO A 13 -7.33 14.01 -4.35
C PRO A 13 -7.88 13.11 -5.47
N LEU A 14 -8.23 11.89 -5.10
CA LEU A 14 -8.81 10.90 -6.01
C LEU A 14 -10.33 10.88 -5.84
N GLU A 15 -11.04 10.72 -6.95
CA GLU A 15 -12.49 10.67 -6.92
C GLU A 15 -12.99 9.22 -6.86
N SER A 16 -13.96 8.99 -6.00
CA SER A 16 -14.65 7.71 -5.91
C SER A 16 -15.63 7.55 -7.09
N THR A 17 -15.87 6.30 -7.50
CA THR A 17 -16.88 5.97 -8.50
C THR A 17 -18.31 6.19 -8.00
N LEU A 18 -18.48 6.45 -6.71
CA LEU A 18 -19.79 6.67 -6.08
C LEU A 18 -20.28 8.11 -6.18
N GLY A 19 -19.65 8.96 -7.00
CA GLY A 19 -20.09 10.32 -7.23
C GLY A 19 -18.98 11.34 -6.98
N LYS A 20 -19.35 12.51 -6.42
CA LYS A 20 -18.45 13.64 -6.27
C LYS A 20 -17.62 13.61 -4.98
N ILE A 21 -17.33 12.45 -4.47
CA ILE A 21 -16.51 12.29 -3.26
C ILE A 21 -15.07 12.22 -3.69
N THR A 22 -14.23 13.09 -3.15
CA THR A 22 -12.79 13.04 -3.41
C THR A 22 -12.09 12.42 -2.21
N ILE A 23 -11.10 11.58 -2.48
CA ILE A 23 -10.37 10.85 -1.45
C ILE A 23 -8.89 11.16 -1.60
N ALA A 24 -8.27 11.68 -0.54
CA ALA A 24 -6.85 11.95 -0.54
C ALA A 24 -6.05 10.66 -0.61
N SER A 25 -4.90 10.70 -1.27
CA SER A 25 -4.03 9.53 -1.39
C SER A 25 -3.57 9.01 -0.03
N ASP A 26 -3.44 9.87 0.98
CA ASP A 26 -3.08 9.47 2.34
C ASP A 26 -4.11 8.53 2.97
N VAL A 27 -5.40 8.72 2.64
CA VAL A 27 -6.45 7.81 3.13
C VAL A 27 -6.25 6.42 2.56
N ILE A 28 -5.95 6.34 1.27
CA ILE A 28 -5.70 5.07 0.61
C ILE A 28 -4.45 4.40 1.18
N ALA A 29 -3.40 5.19 1.42
CA ALA A 29 -2.17 4.69 2.01
C ALA A 29 -2.40 4.15 3.42
N THR A 30 -3.24 4.81 4.20
CA THR A 30 -3.58 4.36 5.55
C THR A 30 -4.33 3.03 5.50
N ILE A 31 -5.34 2.91 4.65
CA ILE A 31 -6.09 1.67 4.48
C ILE A 31 -5.17 0.54 4.02
N GLY A 32 -4.40 0.80 2.97
CA GLY A 32 -3.50 -0.21 2.41
C GLY A 32 -2.42 -0.63 3.38
N GLY A 33 -1.83 0.33 4.10
CA GLY A 33 -0.79 0.05 5.08
C GLY A 33 -1.30 -0.78 6.25
N HIS A 34 -2.47 -0.44 6.78
CA HIS A 34 -3.09 -1.24 7.85
C HIS A 34 -3.38 -2.66 7.38
N THR A 35 -4.00 -2.79 6.22
CA THR A 35 -4.35 -4.10 5.68
C THR A 35 -3.11 -4.95 5.47
N ALA A 36 -2.07 -4.37 4.87
CA ALA A 36 -0.82 -5.09 4.61
C ALA A 36 -0.13 -5.50 5.91
N SER A 37 -0.07 -4.59 6.89
CA SER A 37 0.62 -4.87 8.16
C SER A 37 -0.07 -5.95 8.99
N GLU A 38 -1.37 -6.16 8.81
CA GLU A 38 -2.13 -7.19 9.51
C GLU A 38 -2.18 -8.51 8.76
N ALA A 39 -1.67 -8.56 7.53
CA ALA A 39 -1.71 -9.77 6.73
C ALA A 39 -0.75 -10.83 7.27
N TYR A 40 -1.17 -12.09 7.16
CA TYR A 40 -0.34 -13.22 7.60
C TYR A 40 1.02 -13.21 6.88
N GLY A 41 2.06 -13.36 7.66
CA GLY A 41 3.43 -13.42 7.15
C GLY A 41 4.12 -12.08 7.03
N VAL A 42 3.39 -10.97 7.15
CA VAL A 42 3.99 -9.63 7.14
C VAL A 42 4.37 -9.24 8.55
N VAL A 43 5.65 -8.96 8.78
CA VAL A 43 6.12 -8.54 10.10
C VAL A 43 6.30 -7.02 10.19
N GLY A 44 6.22 -6.32 9.08
CA GLY A 44 6.29 -4.87 9.07
C GLY A 44 6.36 -4.30 7.67
N MET A 45 6.26 -2.98 7.61
CA MET A 45 6.44 -2.25 6.37
C MET A 45 7.90 -1.80 6.27
N ALA A 46 8.48 -1.91 5.08
CA ALA A 46 9.85 -1.49 4.87
C ALA A 46 9.94 0.02 4.76
N SER A 47 10.85 0.64 5.49
CA SER A 47 11.07 2.07 5.37
C SER A 47 11.97 2.35 4.17
N ARG A 48 11.80 3.55 3.61
CA ARG A 48 12.61 4.03 2.50
C ARG A 48 13.72 4.94 3.01
N GLY A 49 14.77 4.40 3.52
CA GLY A 49 15.87 5.19 4.00
C GLY A 49 16.13 5.01 5.47
N ARG A 50 16.64 6.05 6.11
CA ARG A 50 17.07 5.95 7.51
C ARG A 50 15.91 5.63 8.43
N VAL A 51 16.15 4.70 9.34
CA VAL A 51 15.21 4.42 10.42
C VAL A 51 15.08 5.68 11.28
N ARG A 52 13.87 6.21 11.32
CA ARG A 52 13.52 7.33 12.20
C ARG A 52 12.45 6.88 13.15
N LYS A 53 12.41 7.55 14.29
CA LYS A 53 11.29 7.37 15.20
C LYS A 53 10.06 7.98 14.54
N LEU A 54 9.14 7.14 14.14
CA LEU A 54 7.93 7.57 13.44
C LEU A 54 6.75 7.55 14.39
N LEU A 55 5.80 8.47 14.15
CA LEU A 55 4.50 8.42 14.80
C LEU A 55 3.75 7.17 14.32
N ALA A 56 2.79 6.70 15.10
CA ALA A 56 2.04 5.49 14.76
C ALA A 56 1.41 5.58 13.37
N ARG A 57 0.86 6.74 13.02
CA ARG A 57 0.28 6.98 11.70
C ARG A 57 1.31 6.83 10.58
N GLU A 58 2.51 7.36 10.80
CA GLU A 58 3.56 7.28 9.80
C GLU A 58 4.09 5.87 9.59
N ARG A 59 4.08 5.05 10.65
CA ARG A 59 4.51 3.65 10.52
C ARG A 59 3.61 2.86 9.60
N VAL A 60 2.32 3.15 9.62
CA VAL A 60 1.35 2.45 8.77
C VAL A 60 1.50 2.85 7.31
N THR A 61 1.82 4.12 7.06
CA THR A 61 1.92 4.64 5.69
C THR A 61 3.33 4.56 5.11
N GLN A 62 4.35 4.26 5.92
CA GLN A 62 5.68 4.08 5.37
C GLN A 62 5.73 2.84 4.48
N GLY A 63 6.52 2.89 3.44
CA GLY A 63 6.66 1.77 2.53
C GLY A 63 5.47 1.56 1.60
N ILE A 64 4.53 2.50 1.55
CA ILE A 64 3.42 2.44 0.61
C ILE A 64 3.41 3.69 -0.25
N GLU A 65 3.19 3.49 -1.55
CA GLU A 65 3.10 4.57 -2.52
C GLU A 65 1.83 4.41 -3.31
N ILE A 66 1.13 5.52 -3.51
CA ILE A 66 -0.13 5.57 -4.23
C ILE A 66 0.07 6.33 -5.52
N GLY A 67 -0.32 5.73 -6.64
CA GLY A 67 -0.30 6.38 -7.94
C GLY A 67 -1.66 6.28 -8.60
N ARG A 68 -1.76 6.91 -9.75
CA ARG A 68 -2.97 6.89 -10.57
C ARG A 68 -2.62 6.41 -11.98
N THR A 69 -3.48 5.56 -12.52
CA THR A 69 -3.41 5.13 -13.92
C THR A 69 -4.77 5.37 -14.57
N GLU A 70 -4.84 5.16 -15.88
CA GLU A 70 -6.13 5.26 -16.59
C GLU A 70 -7.16 4.28 -16.05
N ASP A 71 -6.69 3.14 -15.55
CA ASP A 71 -7.57 2.05 -15.10
C ASP A 71 -7.91 2.12 -13.61
N GLY A 72 -7.35 3.08 -12.89
CA GLY A 72 -7.64 3.23 -11.47
C GLY A 72 -6.40 3.53 -10.64
N VAL A 73 -6.46 3.15 -9.37
CA VAL A 73 -5.40 3.41 -8.41
C VAL A 73 -4.31 2.34 -8.53
N ARG A 74 -3.06 2.77 -8.49
CA ARG A 74 -1.91 1.87 -8.40
C ARG A 74 -1.31 1.99 -7.00
N ILE A 75 -1.04 0.86 -6.39
CA ILE A 75 -0.50 0.79 -5.04
C ILE A 75 0.79 -0.03 -5.07
N ASP A 76 1.87 0.54 -4.56
CA ASP A 76 3.13 -0.18 -4.36
C ASP A 76 3.39 -0.32 -2.88
N LEU A 77 3.58 -1.57 -2.44
CA LEU A 77 3.81 -1.92 -1.05
C LEU A 77 5.23 -2.47 -0.90
N HIS A 78 5.95 -1.95 0.07
CA HIS A 78 7.28 -2.46 0.43
C HIS A 78 7.17 -3.09 1.81
N VAL A 79 7.34 -4.40 1.88
CA VAL A 79 7.06 -5.15 3.10
C VAL A 79 8.25 -5.96 3.55
N VAL A 80 8.27 -6.26 4.84
CA VAL A 80 9.18 -7.21 5.45
C VAL A 80 8.34 -8.41 5.87
N VAL A 81 8.78 -9.61 5.49
CA VAL A 81 8.01 -10.83 5.76
C VAL A 81 8.78 -11.76 6.68
N GLU A 82 8.06 -12.71 7.27
CA GLU A 82 8.65 -13.69 8.16
C GLU A 82 9.45 -14.72 7.39
N TYR A 83 10.64 -15.03 7.89
CA TYR A 83 11.50 -16.04 7.30
C TYR A 83 10.85 -17.42 7.40
N GLY A 84 10.98 -18.18 6.33
CA GLY A 84 10.49 -19.56 6.30
C GLY A 84 9.15 -19.75 5.62
N LEU A 85 8.47 -18.67 5.26
CA LEU A 85 7.20 -18.75 4.55
C LEU A 85 7.40 -18.74 3.05
N ASN A 86 6.40 -19.20 2.32
CA ASN A 86 6.39 -19.08 0.87
C ASN A 86 6.13 -17.62 0.49
N LEU A 87 7.14 -16.96 -0.06
CA LEU A 87 7.08 -15.52 -0.34
C LEU A 87 6.02 -15.17 -1.37
N ALA A 88 5.87 -16.01 -2.40
CA ALA A 88 4.88 -15.77 -3.44
C ALA A 88 3.45 -15.86 -2.89
N GLU A 89 3.19 -16.78 -1.99
CA GLU A 89 1.87 -16.90 -1.35
C GLU A 89 1.58 -15.71 -0.44
N VAL A 90 2.56 -15.30 0.34
CA VAL A 90 2.41 -14.11 1.21
C VAL A 90 2.10 -12.89 0.36
N ALA A 91 2.89 -12.67 -0.70
CA ALA A 91 2.70 -11.51 -1.58
C ALA A 91 1.32 -11.53 -2.25
N SER A 92 0.89 -12.69 -2.72
CA SER A 92 -0.42 -12.84 -3.36
C SER A 92 -1.57 -12.53 -2.38
N THR A 93 -1.46 -13.03 -1.16
CA THR A 93 -2.46 -12.77 -0.13
C THR A 93 -2.53 -11.29 0.22
N VAL A 94 -1.38 -10.66 0.42
CA VAL A 94 -1.30 -9.22 0.72
C VAL A 94 -1.92 -8.42 -0.41
N ARG A 95 -1.53 -8.72 -1.65
CA ARG A 95 -2.05 -8.02 -2.82
C ARG A 95 -3.57 -8.08 -2.90
N ASN A 96 -4.12 -9.28 -2.75
CA ASN A 96 -5.56 -9.47 -2.89
C ASN A 96 -6.34 -8.79 -1.76
N ARG A 97 -5.83 -8.86 -0.53
CA ARG A 97 -6.48 -8.22 0.62
C ARG A 97 -6.44 -6.71 0.51
N VAL A 98 -5.32 -6.14 0.11
CA VAL A 98 -5.18 -4.68 -0.03
C VAL A 98 -6.12 -4.17 -1.13
N ALA A 99 -6.14 -4.82 -2.28
CA ALA A 99 -7.04 -4.44 -3.36
C ALA A 99 -8.50 -4.49 -2.92
N TYR A 100 -8.89 -5.57 -2.25
CA TYR A 100 -10.25 -5.75 -1.77
C TYR A 100 -10.66 -4.66 -0.77
N GLU A 101 -9.83 -4.42 0.25
CA GLU A 101 -10.17 -3.47 1.30
C GLU A 101 -10.20 -2.03 0.79
N VAL A 102 -9.26 -1.67 -0.07
CA VAL A 102 -9.26 -0.32 -0.65
C VAL A 102 -10.53 -0.10 -1.48
N GLU A 103 -10.88 -1.05 -2.34
CA GLU A 103 -12.09 -0.92 -3.15
C GLU A 103 -13.35 -0.90 -2.29
N ARG A 104 -13.40 -1.75 -1.26
CA ARG A 104 -14.56 -1.84 -0.39
C ARG A 104 -14.79 -0.55 0.39
N LEU A 105 -13.73 0.04 0.92
CA LEU A 105 -13.83 1.20 1.81
C LEU A 105 -13.88 2.54 1.07
N THR A 106 -13.36 2.61 -0.15
CA THR A 106 -13.27 3.88 -0.87
C THR A 106 -14.19 3.96 -2.08
N GLY A 107 -14.61 2.84 -2.63
CA GLY A 107 -15.34 2.80 -3.88
C GLY A 107 -14.47 3.05 -5.11
N LEU A 108 -13.16 3.20 -4.93
CA LEU A 108 -12.23 3.38 -6.04
C LEU A 108 -11.93 2.03 -6.69
N THR A 109 -11.61 2.07 -7.98
CA THR A 109 -11.10 0.89 -8.69
C THR A 109 -9.60 0.82 -8.47
N VAL A 110 -9.12 -0.35 -8.04
CA VAL A 110 -7.69 -0.59 -7.89
C VAL A 110 -7.18 -1.28 -9.15
N ALA A 111 -6.36 -0.57 -9.91
CA ALA A 111 -5.83 -1.08 -11.18
C ALA A 111 -4.71 -2.09 -10.96
N ALA A 112 -3.87 -1.86 -9.95
CA ALA A 112 -2.73 -2.73 -9.69
C ALA A 112 -2.27 -2.57 -8.24
N VAL A 113 -1.85 -3.68 -7.65
CA VAL A 113 -1.13 -3.69 -6.38
C VAL A 113 0.15 -4.48 -6.60
N GLU A 114 1.29 -3.84 -6.40
CA GLU A 114 2.58 -4.51 -6.47
C GLU A 114 3.16 -4.64 -5.08
N VAL A 115 3.56 -5.84 -4.73
CA VAL A 115 4.15 -6.13 -3.43
C VAL A 115 5.65 -6.37 -3.63
N HIS A 116 6.45 -5.55 -2.96
CA HIS A 116 7.90 -5.65 -3.00
C HIS A 116 8.38 -6.17 -1.65
N ILE A 117 8.90 -7.37 -1.63
CA ILE A 117 9.46 -7.96 -0.41
C ILE A 117 10.89 -7.46 -0.29
N LYS A 118 11.14 -6.61 0.70
CA LYS A 118 12.43 -5.94 0.87
C LYS A 118 13.36 -6.64 1.84
N ASP A 119 12.80 -7.46 2.74
CA ASP A 119 13.58 -8.16 3.73
C ASP A 119 12.77 -9.31 4.28
N VAL A 120 13.47 -10.29 4.86
CA VAL A 120 12.85 -11.38 5.61
C VAL A 120 13.47 -11.41 6.98
N ARG A 121 12.65 -11.63 7.99
CA ARG A 121 13.12 -11.64 9.38
C ARG A 121 12.56 -12.84 10.12
N ARG A 122 13.36 -13.37 11.01
CA ARG A 122 12.88 -14.37 11.94
C ARG A 122 12.13 -13.66 13.05
N SER A 123 10.90 -14.09 13.30
CA SER A 123 10.24 -13.69 14.53
C SER A 123 10.90 -14.47 15.66
N ALA A 124 11.40 -13.76 16.61
CA ALA A 124 12.16 -14.34 17.72
C ALA A 124 11.33 -15.31 18.53
#